data_8474d0bcee580fcad28135a731a1716b
#
_entry.id   8474d0bcee580fcad28135a731a1716b
#
_cell.length_a   1.000
_cell.length_b   1.000
_cell.length_c   1.000
_cell.angle_alpha   90.00
_cell.angle_beta   90.00
_cell.angle_gamma   90.00
#
_symmetry.space_group_name_H-M   'P 1'
#
loop_
_entity.id
_entity.type
_entity.pdbx_description
1 polymer ?
#
loop_
_entity_poly.entity_id
_entity_poly.type
_entity_poly.pdbx_seq_one_letter_code
_entity_poly.pdbx_strand_id
1 'polypeptide(L)'
;MIQVCYYKGCGVIYGEKEPLSDNRTTHGLCPKHLEISLQELKADMEKLMVIPGGFKVLLVEDSTLFRQLFKETLHNRLPSIELYEATNGAEALEKIEALHPKLIFMDIRLPDENGLELTKKIKARYPNTIVIILTGFDLPEYRDFSSRYADYFFSKDSSTTEIIFTLIKSLLPDRVYEGILPSNRK
;
A
#
# COMPACT_ATOMS: atom_id res chain seq x y z
N MET A 1 -8.08 3.22 -39.99
CA MET A 1 -8.21 4.45 -39.16
C MET A 1 -6.83 5.06 -38.92
N ILE A 2 -6.73 6.38 -39.09
CA ILE A 2 -5.47 7.13 -38.85
C ILE A 2 -5.39 7.52 -37.38
N GLN A 3 -4.23 7.29 -36.77
CA GLN A 3 -3.97 7.64 -35.37
C GLN A 3 -3.28 9.00 -35.27
N VAL A 4 -3.94 9.99 -34.66
CA VAL A 4 -3.44 11.35 -34.50
C VAL A 4 -3.22 11.67 -33.02
N CYS A 5 -2.09 12.30 -32.70
CA CYS A 5 -1.77 12.73 -31.35
C CYS A 5 -2.59 13.97 -30.95
N TYR A 6 -3.31 13.87 -29.83
CA TYR A 6 -4.12 14.99 -29.31
C TYR A 6 -3.39 15.84 -28.26
N TYR A 7 -2.16 15.48 -27.86
CA TYR A 7 -1.45 16.17 -26.79
C TYR A 7 -1.11 17.63 -27.17
N LYS A 8 -1.68 18.56 -26.41
CA LYS A 8 -1.40 20.01 -26.51
C LYS A 8 -1.27 20.53 -27.96
N GLY A 9 -2.10 20.05 -28.86
CA GLY A 9 -2.12 20.49 -30.27
C GLY A 9 -1.01 19.89 -31.15
N CYS A 10 -0.38 18.80 -30.73
CA CYS A 10 0.69 18.14 -31.49
C CYS A 10 0.27 17.76 -32.91
N GLY A 11 -0.90 17.15 -33.09
CA GLY A 11 -1.46 16.80 -34.40
C GLY A 11 -0.67 15.77 -35.22
N VAL A 12 0.41 15.20 -34.67
CA VAL A 12 1.25 14.24 -35.41
C VAL A 12 0.51 12.95 -35.66
N ILE A 13 0.52 12.46 -36.90
CA ILE A 13 0.07 11.12 -37.29
C ILE A 13 1.17 10.16 -36.88
N TYR A 14 0.87 9.18 -36.01
CA TYR A 14 1.87 8.26 -35.48
C TYR A 14 1.58 6.78 -35.75
N GLY A 15 0.48 6.47 -36.41
CA GLY A 15 0.15 5.13 -36.79
C GLY A 15 -1.18 4.98 -37.51
N GLU A 16 -1.44 3.77 -37.95
CA GLU A 16 -2.71 3.33 -38.52
C GLU A 16 -3.23 2.14 -37.73
N LYS A 17 -4.55 2.08 -37.53
CA LYS A 17 -5.20 0.99 -36.81
C LYS A 17 -6.20 0.29 -37.71
N GLU A 18 -6.27 -1.02 -37.68
CA GLU A 18 -7.27 -1.78 -38.42
C GLU A 18 -8.71 -1.44 -37.97
N PRO A 19 -9.66 -1.52 -38.89
CA PRO A 19 -9.52 -1.88 -40.30
C PRO A 19 -8.94 -0.74 -41.16
N LEU A 20 -7.97 -1.03 -42.01
CA LEU A 20 -7.27 -0.07 -42.89
C LEU A 20 -8.20 0.59 -43.92
N SER A 21 -9.34 -0.01 -44.19
CA SER A 21 -10.38 0.56 -45.08
C SER A 21 -11.21 1.68 -44.42
N ASP A 22 -11.03 1.94 -43.15
CA ASP A 22 -11.76 2.97 -42.42
C ASP A 22 -10.91 4.24 -42.32
N ASN A 23 -11.28 5.27 -43.00
CA ASN A 23 -10.59 6.58 -43.03
C ASN A 23 -10.90 7.48 -41.81
N ARG A 24 -11.67 7.00 -40.82
CA ARG A 24 -11.94 7.79 -39.61
C ARG A 24 -10.64 7.98 -38.80
N THR A 25 -10.55 9.12 -38.17
CA THR A 25 -9.43 9.49 -37.32
C THR A 25 -9.69 9.00 -35.90
N THR A 26 -8.72 8.34 -35.32
CA THR A 26 -8.71 8.04 -33.87
C THR A 26 -7.66 8.91 -33.18
N HIS A 27 -7.95 9.31 -31.96
CA HIS A 27 -7.06 10.17 -31.17
C HIS A 27 -6.39 9.36 -30.05
N GLY A 28 -5.11 9.59 -29.89
CA GLY A 28 -4.28 8.95 -28.84
C GLY A 28 -3.04 9.79 -28.58
N LEU A 29 -2.06 9.22 -27.94
CA LEU A 29 -0.76 9.85 -27.71
C LEU A 29 0.29 9.18 -28.62
N CYS A 30 1.07 9.97 -29.34
CA CYS A 30 2.25 9.43 -30.01
C CYS A 30 3.31 8.99 -28.97
N PRO A 31 4.25 8.08 -29.31
CA PRO A 31 5.19 7.51 -28.34
C PRO A 31 5.90 8.57 -27.48
N LYS A 32 6.33 9.68 -28.08
CA LYS A 32 6.97 10.79 -27.35
C LYS A 32 6.05 11.43 -26.32
N HIS A 33 4.80 11.71 -26.69
CA HIS A 33 3.86 12.35 -25.76
C HIS A 33 3.24 11.39 -24.75
N LEU A 34 3.20 10.09 -25.06
CA LEU A 34 2.87 9.06 -24.10
C LEU A 34 3.93 9.05 -22.97
N GLU A 35 5.21 9.09 -23.31
CA GLU A 35 6.30 9.12 -22.32
C GLU A 35 6.24 10.39 -21.45
N ILE A 36 6.05 11.55 -22.05
CA ILE A 36 5.88 12.82 -21.32
C ILE A 36 4.68 12.76 -20.39
N SER A 37 3.51 12.30 -20.86
CA SER A 37 2.31 12.18 -20.04
C SER A 37 2.47 11.19 -18.89
N LEU A 38 3.21 10.10 -19.09
CA LEU A 38 3.54 9.15 -18.02
C LEU A 38 4.49 9.77 -16.98
N GLN A 39 5.43 10.61 -17.40
CA GLN A 39 6.31 11.34 -16.48
C GLN A 39 5.55 12.42 -15.69
N GLU A 40 4.68 13.17 -16.36
CA GLU A 40 3.79 14.16 -15.71
C GLU A 40 2.87 13.48 -14.68
N LEU A 41 2.25 12.36 -15.04
CA LEU A 41 1.42 11.55 -14.13
C LEU A 41 2.21 11.04 -12.92
N LYS A 42 3.43 10.54 -13.12
CA LYS A 42 4.30 10.11 -12.02
C LYS A 42 4.64 11.27 -11.07
N ALA A 43 5.03 12.43 -11.63
CA ALA A 43 5.35 13.61 -10.84
C ALA A 43 4.13 14.15 -10.07
N ASP A 44 2.94 14.12 -10.66
CA ASP A 44 1.70 14.53 -10.02
C ASP A 44 1.26 13.51 -8.95
N MET A 45 1.46 12.22 -9.19
CA MET A 45 1.25 11.18 -8.20
C MET A 45 2.18 11.35 -6.99
N GLU A 46 3.47 11.65 -7.22
CA GLU A 46 4.42 11.93 -6.14
C GLU A 46 3.99 13.15 -5.30
N LYS A 47 3.49 14.22 -5.93
CA LYS A 47 2.97 15.41 -5.22
C LYS A 47 1.67 15.14 -4.45
N LEU A 48 0.77 14.31 -4.99
CA LEU A 48 -0.49 13.93 -4.35
C LEU A 48 -0.29 12.92 -3.21
N MET A 49 0.82 12.18 -3.23
CA MET A 49 1.16 11.17 -2.22
C MET A 49 1.75 11.74 -0.92
N VAL A 50 2.02 13.03 -0.86
CA VAL A 50 2.47 13.66 0.39
C VAL A 50 1.26 13.86 1.32
N ILE A 51 0.92 12.84 2.09
CA ILE A 51 0.08 13.00 3.28
C ILE A 51 0.91 13.84 4.25
N PRO A 52 0.47 15.03 4.67
CA PRO A 52 1.19 15.78 5.70
C PRO A 52 1.32 14.92 6.96
N GLY A 53 2.55 14.47 7.25
CA GLY A 53 2.84 13.55 8.37
C GLY A 53 2.84 12.07 8.02
N GLY A 54 2.72 11.67 6.73
CA GLY A 54 2.82 10.29 6.23
C GLY A 54 1.85 9.28 6.87
N PHE A 55 1.49 8.21 6.16
CA PHE A 55 0.80 7.07 6.77
C PHE A 55 1.87 6.10 7.30
N LYS A 56 2.22 6.25 8.57
CA LYS A 56 3.26 5.45 9.21
C LYS A 56 2.74 4.06 9.54
N VAL A 57 3.44 3.06 9.06
CA VAL A 57 3.20 1.63 9.30
C VAL A 57 4.42 1.04 9.99
N LEU A 58 4.23 0.25 11.03
CA LEU A 58 5.29 -0.51 11.68
C LEU A 58 5.10 -2.00 11.42
N LEU A 59 6.13 -2.66 10.94
CA LEU A 59 6.20 -4.12 10.80
C LEU A 59 7.08 -4.67 11.93
N VAL A 60 6.51 -5.47 12.81
CA VAL A 60 7.20 -6.16 13.92
C VAL A 60 7.34 -7.63 13.57
N GLU A 61 8.54 -8.06 13.24
CA GLU A 61 8.84 -9.37 12.63
C GLU A 61 10.30 -9.71 12.83
N ASP A 62 10.63 -10.88 13.30
CA ASP A 62 12.04 -11.31 13.51
C ASP A 62 12.68 -11.88 12.22
N SER A 63 11.88 -12.48 11.33
CA SER A 63 12.37 -13.05 10.07
C SER A 63 12.82 -11.97 9.09
N THR A 64 14.11 -11.89 8.82
CA THR A 64 14.69 -10.96 7.84
C THR A 64 14.12 -11.18 6.45
N LEU A 65 13.95 -12.44 6.03
CA LEU A 65 13.41 -12.76 4.70
C LEU A 65 11.97 -12.28 4.57
N PHE A 66 11.12 -12.53 5.57
CA PHE A 66 9.73 -12.09 5.52
C PHE A 66 9.64 -10.56 5.50
N ARG A 67 10.42 -9.87 6.34
CA ARG A 67 10.45 -8.40 6.35
C ARG A 67 10.80 -7.83 4.97
N GLN A 68 11.84 -8.35 4.32
CA GLN A 68 12.26 -7.90 3.00
C GLN A 68 11.16 -8.10 1.96
N LEU A 69 10.60 -9.29 1.85
CA LEU A 69 9.52 -9.60 0.89
C LEU A 69 8.28 -8.74 1.13
N PHE A 70 7.88 -8.57 2.39
CA PHE A 70 6.72 -7.78 2.74
C PHE A 70 6.93 -6.29 2.45
N LYS A 71 8.12 -5.77 2.74
CA LYS A 71 8.53 -4.40 2.41
C LYS A 71 8.50 -4.11 0.91
N GLU A 72 9.12 -4.98 0.10
CA GLU A 72 9.11 -4.86 -1.35
C GLU A 72 7.68 -4.88 -1.90
N THR A 73 6.86 -5.80 -1.39
CA THR A 73 5.47 -5.94 -1.81
C THR A 73 4.64 -4.71 -1.45
N LEU A 74 4.80 -4.17 -0.24
CA LEU A 74 4.14 -2.94 0.19
C LEU A 74 4.60 -1.72 -0.61
N HIS A 75 5.91 -1.56 -0.77
CA HIS A 75 6.48 -0.42 -1.50
C HIS A 75 5.99 -0.36 -2.95
N ASN A 76 5.95 -1.52 -3.62
CA ASN A 76 5.50 -1.59 -5.02
C ASN A 76 4.02 -1.24 -5.21
N ARG A 77 3.18 -1.53 -4.22
CA ARG A 77 1.72 -1.36 -4.32
C ARG A 77 1.19 -0.11 -3.61
N LEU A 78 1.89 0.36 -2.60
CA LEU A 78 1.50 1.48 -1.73
C LEU A 78 2.70 2.37 -1.43
N PRO A 79 3.27 3.05 -2.44
CA PRO A 79 4.49 3.85 -2.29
C PRO A 79 4.32 5.07 -1.37
N SER A 80 3.09 5.46 -1.03
CA SER A 80 2.78 6.55 -0.10
C SER A 80 2.88 6.19 1.38
N ILE A 81 3.16 4.91 1.70
CA ILE A 81 3.29 4.45 3.08
C ILE A 81 4.74 4.62 3.56
N GLU A 82 4.89 5.18 4.74
CA GLU A 82 6.17 5.17 5.46
C GLU A 82 6.27 3.88 6.29
N LEU A 83 6.98 2.88 5.79
CA LEU A 83 7.17 1.60 6.48
C LEU A 83 8.41 1.65 7.36
N TYR A 84 8.20 1.36 8.64
CA TYR A 84 9.22 1.15 9.67
C TYR A 84 9.24 -0.33 10.07
N GLU A 85 10.39 -0.82 10.50
CA GLU A 85 10.62 -2.22 10.85
C GLU A 85 11.08 -2.33 12.30
N ALA A 86 10.67 -3.38 13.02
CA ALA A 86 11.20 -3.78 14.31
C ALA A 86 11.40 -5.29 14.31
N THR A 87 12.47 -5.76 14.95
CA THR A 87 12.86 -7.17 14.96
C THR A 87 12.47 -7.88 16.25
N ASN A 88 12.01 -7.14 17.25
CA ASN A 88 11.63 -7.63 18.56
C ASN A 88 10.65 -6.66 19.24
N GLY A 89 10.11 -7.05 20.39
CA GLY A 89 9.12 -6.29 21.12
C GLY A 89 9.67 -5.01 21.73
N ALA A 90 10.88 -5.01 22.26
CA ALA A 90 11.53 -3.83 22.84
C ALA A 90 11.72 -2.74 21.79
N GLU A 91 12.27 -3.08 20.63
CA GLU A 91 12.43 -2.19 19.49
C GLU A 91 11.07 -1.66 18.98
N ALA A 92 10.06 -2.54 18.98
CA ALA A 92 8.70 -2.14 18.58
C ALA A 92 8.15 -1.06 19.50
N LEU A 93 8.27 -1.22 20.82
CA LEU A 93 7.78 -0.22 21.78
C LEU A 93 8.47 1.13 21.64
N GLU A 94 9.80 1.15 21.47
CA GLU A 94 10.56 2.39 21.21
C GLU A 94 10.04 3.11 19.95
N LYS A 95 9.86 2.36 18.86
CA LYS A 95 9.37 2.93 17.59
C LYS A 95 7.92 3.38 17.68
N ILE A 96 7.06 2.67 18.39
CA ILE A 96 5.67 3.09 18.61
C ILE A 96 5.62 4.41 19.36
N GLU A 97 6.45 4.56 20.39
CA GLU A 97 6.52 5.79 21.20
C GLU A 97 7.06 6.99 20.41
N ALA A 98 8.08 6.75 19.56
CA ALA A 98 8.71 7.81 18.76
C ALA A 98 7.89 8.20 17.51
N LEU A 99 7.24 7.23 16.85
CA LEU A 99 6.65 7.41 15.52
C LEU A 99 5.15 7.59 15.55
N HIS A 100 4.46 7.06 16.57
CA HIS A 100 3.01 6.99 16.66
C HIS A 100 2.39 6.40 15.38
N PRO A 101 2.73 5.15 15.00
CA PRO A 101 2.24 4.55 13.76
C PRO A 101 0.72 4.41 13.79
N LYS A 102 0.08 4.57 12.62
CA LYS A 102 -1.37 4.37 12.47
C LYS A 102 -1.73 2.90 12.37
N LEU A 103 -0.80 2.09 11.85
CA LEU A 103 -0.98 0.67 11.62
C LEU A 103 0.28 -0.08 12.07
N ILE A 104 0.07 -1.21 12.75
CA ILE A 104 1.12 -2.13 13.16
C ILE A 104 0.80 -3.51 12.62
N PHE A 105 1.74 -4.12 11.90
CA PHE A 105 1.75 -5.56 11.65
C PHE A 105 2.58 -6.22 12.73
N MET A 106 2.02 -7.20 13.42
CA MET A 106 2.60 -7.83 14.59
C MET A 106 2.71 -9.34 14.38
N ASP A 107 3.93 -9.88 14.37
CA ASP A 107 4.08 -11.32 14.51
C ASP A 107 3.85 -11.76 15.96
N ILE A 108 3.36 -12.97 16.15
CA ILE A 108 3.13 -13.55 17.47
C ILE A 108 4.45 -13.99 18.10
N ARG A 109 5.35 -14.57 17.29
CA ARG A 109 6.61 -15.13 17.80
C ARG A 109 7.74 -14.12 17.63
N LEU A 110 7.98 -13.36 18.67
CA LEU A 110 9.14 -12.47 18.75
C LEU A 110 10.19 -13.10 19.70
N PRO A 111 11.47 -12.73 19.53
CA PRO A 111 12.55 -13.35 20.29
C PRO A 111 12.54 -13.02 21.79
N ASP A 112 11.95 -11.90 22.18
CA ASP A 112 11.96 -11.36 23.54
C ASP A 112 10.60 -11.47 24.25
N GLU A 113 9.48 -11.39 23.53
CA GLU A 113 8.15 -11.51 24.12
C GLU A 113 7.10 -12.03 23.10
N ASN A 114 5.93 -12.38 23.62
CA ASN A 114 4.79 -12.79 22.79
C ASN A 114 4.08 -11.58 22.19
N GLY A 115 3.96 -11.53 20.84
CA GLY A 115 3.33 -10.43 20.13
C GLY A 115 1.84 -10.21 20.47
N LEU A 116 1.12 -11.22 20.94
CA LEU A 116 -0.24 -11.06 21.44
C LEU A 116 -0.27 -10.26 22.75
N GLU A 117 0.61 -10.58 23.72
CA GLU A 117 0.72 -9.81 24.95
C GLU A 117 1.20 -8.39 24.69
N LEU A 118 2.14 -8.23 23.76
CA LEU A 118 2.59 -6.91 23.31
C LEU A 118 1.42 -6.12 22.67
N THR A 119 0.61 -6.75 21.85
CA THR A 119 -0.60 -6.13 21.26
C THR A 119 -1.55 -5.63 22.34
N LYS A 120 -1.80 -6.41 23.37
CA LYS A 120 -2.64 -6.00 24.50
C LYS A 120 -2.09 -4.75 25.21
N LYS A 121 -0.77 -4.71 25.46
CA LYS A 121 -0.09 -3.52 26.04
C LYS A 121 -0.23 -2.31 25.14
N ILE A 122 -0.02 -2.48 23.83
CA ILE A 122 -0.13 -1.41 22.83
C ILE A 122 -1.55 -0.85 22.79
N LYS A 123 -2.57 -1.71 22.69
CA LYS A 123 -3.97 -1.27 22.62
C LYS A 123 -4.45 -0.58 23.90
N ALA A 124 -3.91 -0.95 25.05
CA ALA A 124 -4.19 -0.26 26.32
C ALA A 124 -3.64 1.18 26.34
N ARG A 125 -2.47 1.43 25.75
CA ARG A 125 -1.81 2.74 25.73
C ARG A 125 -2.18 3.59 24.50
N TYR A 126 -2.38 2.92 23.35
CA TYR A 126 -2.64 3.52 22.04
C TYR A 126 -3.90 2.90 21.40
N PRO A 127 -5.10 3.15 21.93
CA PRO A 127 -6.32 2.47 21.49
C PRO A 127 -6.69 2.75 20.02
N ASN A 128 -6.25 3.88 19.46
CA ASN A 128 -6.53 4.29 18.08
C ASN A 128 -5.52 3.74 17.06
N THR A 129 -4.44 3.10 17.51
CA THR A 129 -3.51 2.41 16.61
C THR A 129 -4.11 1.09 16.18
N ILE A 130 -4.18 0.86 14.87
CA ILE A 130 -4.68 -0.39 14.32
C ILE A 130 -3.58 -1.43 14.42
N VAL A 131 -3.90 -2.58 15.00
CA VAL A 131 -2.97 -3.71 15.12
C VAL A 131 -3.50 -4.91 14.35
N ILE A 132 -2.72 -5.35 13.39
CA ILE A 132 -2.97 -6.55 12.58
C ILE A 132 -2.00 -7.62 13.02
N ILE A 133 -2.51 -8.72 13.57
CA ILE A 133 -1.69 -9.92 13.78
C ILE A 133 -1.42 -10.55 12.42
N LEU A 134 -0.15 -10.78 12.13
CA LEU A 134 0.30 -11.42 10.90
C LEU A 134 1.31 -12.52 11.26
N THR A 135 0.87 -13.78 11.24
CA THR A 135 1.64 -14.89 11.77
C THR A 135 1.63 -16.12 10.89
N GLY A 136 2.72 -16.90 10.91
CA GLY A 136 2.76 -18.23 10.27
C GLY A 136 1.99 -19.31 11.06
N PHE A 137 1.48 -18.99 12.24
CA PHE A 137 0.83 -19.94 13.16
C PHE A 137 -0.64 -19.61 13.32
N ASP A 138 -1.48 -20.31 12.57
CA ASP A 138 -2.94 -20.14 12.62
C ASP A 138 -3.56 -21.16 13.59
N LEU A 139 -3.47 -20.84 14.88
CA LEU A 139 -4.05 -21.66 15.95
C LEU A 139 -5.36 -21.03 16.47
N PRO A 140 -6.38 -21.85 16.84
CA PRO A 140 -7.64 -21.35 17.38
C PRO A 140 -7.45 -20.44 18.60
N GLU A 141 -6.52 -20.76 19.48
CA GLU A 141 -6.20 -19.98 20.68
C GLU A 141 -5.68 -18.58 20.34
N TYR A 142 -4.88 -18.46 19.27
CA TYR A 142 -4.37 -17.18 18.81
C TYR A 142 -5.48 -16.33 18.18
N ARG A 143 -6.41 -16.93 17.45
CA ARG A 143 -7.56 -16.24 16.92
C ARG A 143 -8.50 -15.74 18.03
N ASP A 144 -8.78 -16.57 19.04
CA ASP A 144 -9.61 -16.18 20.20
C ASP A 144 -8.98 -15.01 20.96
N PHE A 145 -7.68 -15.06 21.25
CA PHE A 145 -6.98 -13.96 21.91
C PHE A 145 -6.99 -12.69 21.04
N SER A 146 -6.68 -12.83 19.76
CA SER A 146 -6.61 -11.71 18.82
C SER A 146 -7.98 -11.01 18.69
N SER A 147 -9.07 -11.76 18.70
CA SER A 147 -10.42 -11.19 18.62
C SER A 147 -10.76 -10.21 19.75
N ARG A 148 -10.03 -10.27 20.87
CA ARG A 148 -10.24 -9.41 22.04
C ARG A 148 -9.34 -8.17 22.05
N TYR A 149 -8.16 -8.25 21.43
CA TYR A 149 -7.13 -7.23 21.59
C TYR A 149 -6.57 -6.69 20.27
N ALA A 150 -6.67 -7.43 19.16
CA ALA A 150 -6.25 -6.95 17.85
C ALA A 150 -7.45 -6.50 17.01
N ASP A 151 -7.20 -5.67 16.01
CA ASP A 151 -8.25 -5.25 15.08
C ASP A 151 -8.46 -6.30 13.98
N TYR A 152 -7.38 -6.98 13.56
CA TYR A 152 -7.43 -8.03 12.53
C TYR A 152 -6.41 -9.13 12.81
N PHE A 153 -6.70 -10.32 12.27
CA PHE A 153 -5.82 -11.48 12.33
C PHE A 153 -5.70 -12.13 10.96
N PHE A 154 -4.48 -12.28 10.48
CA PHE A 154 -4.18 -12.96 9.20
C PHE A 154 -3.06 -13.96 9.35
N SER A 155 -3.14 -15.06 8.58
CA SER A 155 -2.01 -15.97 8.39
C SER A 155 -1.04 -15.43 7.34
N LYS A 156 0.25 -15.77 7.46
CA LYS A 156 1.29 -15.42 6.47
C LYS A 156 1.23 -16.33 5.23
N ASP A 157 0.05 -16.51 4.65
CA ASP A 157 -0.11 -17.24 3.40
C ASP A 157 -0.31 -16.28 2.21
N SER A 158 -0.17 -16.82 1.00
CA SER A 158 -0.25 -16.02 -0.23
C SER A 158 -1.65 -15.43 -0.51
N SER A 159 -2.70 -16.04 0.02
CA SER A 159 -4.08 -15.58 -0.19
C SER A 159 -4.41 -14.34 0.64
N THR A 160 -3.70 -14.14 1.74
CA THR A 160 -3.89 -13.04 2.68
C THR A 160 -3.39 -11.69 2.13
N THR A 161 -2.43 -11.72 1.21
CA THR A 161 -1.78 -10.50 0.69
C THR A 161 -2.78 -9.52 0.07
N GLU A 162 -3.68 -9.97 -0.79
CA GLU A 162 -4.68 -9.11 -1.45
C GLU A 162 -5.68 -8.51 -0.45
N ILE A 163 -6.05 -9.28 0.58
CA ILE A 163 -6.95 -8.83 1.63
C ILE A 163 -6.27 -7.73 2.45
N ILE A 164 -5.00 -7.91 2.82
CA ILE A 164 -4.20 -6.91 3.53
C ILE A 164 -4.13 -5.61 2.72
N PHE A 165 -3.84 -5.68 1.42
CA PHE A 165 -3.79 -4.48 0.58
C PHE A 165 -5.13 -3.76 0.49
N THR A 166 -6.22 -4.50 0.34
CA THR A 166 -7.57 -3.92 0.32
C THR A 166 -7.88 -3.24 1.64
N LEU A 167 -7.52 -3.86 2.76
CA LEU A 167 -7.69 -3.28 4.08
C LEU A 167 -6.84 -2.01 4.26
N ILE A 168 -5.55 -2.05 3.97
CA ILE A 168 -4.69 -0.85 4.07
C ILE A 168 -5.27 0.27 3.23
N LYS A 169 -5.69 -0.04 2.03
CA LYS A 169 -6.33 0.92 1.14
C LYS A 169 -7.55 1.57 1.79
N SER A 170 -8.43 0.83 2.42
CA SER A 170 -9.61 1.38 3.11
C SER A 170 -9.27 2.25 4.32
N LEU A 171 -8.06 2.12 4.87
CA LEU A 171 -7.57 2.89 6.01
C LEU A 171 -6.84 4.18 5.60
N LEU A 172 -6.44 4.28 4.34
CA LEU A 172 -5.83 5.49 3.80
C LEU A 172 -6.90 6.58 3.62
N PRO A 173 -6.59 7.85 3.86
CA PRO A 173 -7.53 8.94 3.60
C PRO A 173 -7.98 8.99 2.14
N ASP A 174 -9.27 9.26 1.89
CA ASP A 174 -9.88 9.29 0.54
C ASP A 174 -9.12 10.17 -0.45
N ARG A 175 -8.46 11.22 0.01
CA ARG A 175 -7.63 12.12 -0.83
C ARG A 175 -6.45 11.44 -1.53
N VAL A 176 -6.03 10.27 -1.08
CA VAL A 176 -4.96 9.47 -1.70
C VAL A 176 -5.46 8.73 -2.95
N TYR A 177 -6.79 8.56 -3.08
CA TYR A 177 -7.43 7.79 -4.17
C TYR A 177 -7.94 8.61 -5.33
N GLU A 178 -8.30 9.88 -5.14
CA GLU A 178 -8.88 10.70 -6.22
C GLU A 178 -7.91 10.95 -7.39
N GLY A 179 -6.60 10.72 -7.19
CA GLY A 179 -5.58 10.79 -8.24
C GLY A 179 -5.42 9.55 -9.13
N ILE A 180 -6.03 8.42 -8.78
CA ILE A 180 -5.79 7.13 -9.47
C ILE A 180 -6.94 6.76 -10.43
N LEU A 181 -8.11 7.33 -10.31
CA LEU A 181 -9.23 7.08 -11.21
C LEU A 181 -9.23 8.10 -12.36
N PRO A 182 -9.28 7.65 -13.63
CA PRO A 182 -9.55 8.56 -14.75
C PRO A 182 -10.93 9.20 -14.51
N SER A 183 -10.94 10.53 -14.41
CA SER A 183 -12.18 11.30 -14.28
C SER A 183 -13.10 10.98 -15.46
N ASN A 184 -14.10 10.14 -15.27
CA ASN A 184 -15.25 10.05 -16.13
C ASN A 184 -16.05 11.36 -16.00
N ARG A 185 -15.59 12.42 -16.66
CA ARG A 185 -16.45 13.58 -16.90
C ARG A 185 -17.19 13.34 -18.21
N LYS A 186 -18.51 13.23 -18.06
CA LYS A 186 -19.49 13.27 -19.15
C LYS A 186 -19.34 14.54 -19.97
#